data_f8c5001403aad6618ff374a6a57b993e
#
_entry.id   f8c5001403aad6618ff374a6a57b993e
#
_cell.length_a   1.000
_cell.length_b   1.000
_cell.length_c   1.000
_cell.angle_alpha   90.00
_cell.angle_beta   90.00
_cell.angle_gamma   90.00
#
_symmetry.space_group_name_H-M   'P 1'
#
loop_
_entity.id
_entity.type
_entity.pdbx_description
1 polymer ?
#
loop_
_entity_poly.entity_id
_entity_poly.type
_entity_poly.pdbx_seq_one_letter_code
_entity_poly.pdbx_strand_id
1 'polypeptide(L)'
;MSVITNIKNIKVTGVKRLNNSFMGNPKYQFHFDKGGCITTPSDAGWVYAFSTYTFIDKIVDISYHITKSGKAILNSIKEVENE
;
A
#
# COMPACT_ATOMS: atom_id res chain seq x y z
N MET A 1 6.14 -18.97 6.74
CA MET A 1 4.86 -18.34 7.07
C MET A 1 5.08 -16.84 7.25
N SER A 2 4.33 -16.02 6.52
CA SER A 2 4.48 -14.58 6.60
C SER A 2 3.77 -14.04 7.84
N VAL A 3 4.44 -13.12 8.53
CA VAL A 3 3.82 -12.41 9.65
C VAL A 3 3.23 -11.12 9.12
N ILE A 4 1.94 -10.90 9.38
CA ILE A 4 1.26 -9.68 8.99
C ILE A 4 1.54 -8.60 10.03
N THR A 5 2.00 -7.46 9.57
CA THR A 5 2.26 -6.29 10.43
C THR A 5 1.17 -5.26 10.18
N ASN A 6 0.64 -4.71 11.26
CA ASN A 6 -0.38 -3.66 11.20
C ASN A 6 0.22 -2.35 11.69
N ILE A 7 0.02 -1.28 10.94
CA ILE A 7 0.41 0.08 11.35
C ILE A 7 -0.84 0.95 11.27
N LYS A 8 -1.10 1.70 12.34
CA LYS A 8 -2.26 2.58 12.43
C LYS A 8 -1.84 4.04 12.41
N ASN A 9 -2.70 4.87 11.86
CA ASN A 9 -2.53 6.34 11.86
C ASN A 9 -1.21 6.78 11.24
N ILE A 10 -0.91 6.23 10.07
CA ILE A 10 0.29 6.62 9.32
C ILE A 10 -0.14 7.46 8.11
N LYS A 11 0.62 8.51 7.81
CA LYS A 11 0.30 9.42 6.72
C LYS A 11 0.97 8.97 5.42
N VAL A 12 0.21 8.93 4.34
CA VAL A 12 0.74 8.67 2.99
C VAL A 12 1.29 9.99 2.44
N THR A 13 2.58 10.04 2.17
CA THR A 13 3.24 11.25 1.65
C THR A 13 3.42 11.22 0.14
N GLY A 14 3.37 10.03 -0.47
CA GLY A 14 3.50 9.91 -1.91
C GLY A 14 2.98 8.56 -2.38
N VAL A 15 2.47 8.54 -3.61
CA VAL A 15 2.01 7.31 -4.27
C VAL A 15 2.58 7.30 -5.67
N LYS A 16 3.32 6.25 -5.99
CA LYS A 16 3.92 6.09 -7.30
C LYS A 16 3.20 4.98 -8.07
N ARG A 17 2.81 5.27 -9.30
CA ARG A 17 2.24 4.27 -10.20
C ARG A 17 3.38 3.46 -10.81
N LEU A 18 3.36 2.16 -10.58
CA LEU A 18 4.32 1.24 -11.17
C LEU A 18 3.73 0.60 -12.43
N ASN A 19 4.54 -0.17 -13.15
CA ASN A 19 4.04 -0.95 -14.27
C ASN A 19 3.01 -1.95 -13.78
N ASN A 20 2.04 -2.30 -14.64
CA ASN A 20 1.07 -3.34 -14.30
C ASN A 20 1.80 -4.63 -13.95
N SER A 21 1.20 -5.41 -13.06
CA SER A 21 1.71 -6.73 -12.73
C SER A 21 1.60 -7.66 -13.94
N PHE A 22 2.27 -8.81 -13.87
CA PHE A 22 2.15 -9.83 -14.91
C PHE A 22 0.73 -10.36 -15.05
N MET A 23 -0.11 -10.17 -14.05
CA MET A 23 -1.53 -10.54 -14.07
C MET A 23 -2.43 -9.42 -14.60
N GLY A 24 -1.85 -8.30 -15.04
CA GLY A 24 -2.59 -7.19 -15.60
C GLY A 24 -3.20 -6.23 -14.59
N ASN A 25 -2.92 -6.40 -13.29
CA ASN A 25 -3.45 -5.53 -12.26
C ASN A 25 -2.57 -4.30 -12.08
N PRO A 26 -3.16 -3.11 -11.80
CA PRO A 26 -2.36 -1.94 -11.48
C PRO A 26 -1.52 -2.18 -10.22
N LYS A 27 -0.33 -1.61 -10.19
CA LYS A 27 0.54 -1.67 -9.01
C LYS A 27 0.91 -0.27 -8.58
N TYR A 28 0.86 -0.03 -7.28
CA TYR A 28 1.22 1.24 -6.67
C TYR A 28 2.23 1.02 -5.57
N GLN A 29 3.12 2.00 -5.39
CA GLN A 29 4.05 2.04 -4.29
C GLN A 29 3.67 3.21 -3.39
N PHE A 30 3.36 2.92 -2.14
CA PHE A 30 2.98 3.93 -1.15
C PHE A 30 4.20 4.31 -0.33
N HIS A 31 4.41 5.61 -0.18
CA HIS A 31 5.46 6.18 0.68
C HIS A 31 4.81 6.85 1.88
N PHE A 32 5.44 6.73 3.03
CA PHE A 32 4.86 7.18 4.30
C PHE A 32 5.78 8.18 4.98
N ASP A 33 5.19 9.01 5.85
CA ASP A 33 5.91 10.07 6.56
C ASP A 33 6.96 9.54 7.54
N LYS A 34 6.81 8.31 8.00
CA LYS A 34 7.79 7.66 8.89
C LYS A 34 8.89 6.95 8.14
N GLY A 35 8.93 7.11 6.83
CA GLY A 35 9.88 6.42 5.97
C GLY A 35 9.36 5.06 5.53
N GLY A 36 10.07 4.45 4.58
CA GLY A 36 9.68 3.17 4.04
C GLY A 36 8.66 3.27 2.92
N CYS A 37 8.51 2.19 2.19
CA CYS A 37 7.53 2.09 1.12
C CYS A 37 6.94 0.68 1.09
N ILE A 38 5.67 0.58 0.65
CA ILE A 38 4.94 -0.67 0.57
C ILE A 38 4.28 -0.73 -0.79
N THR A 39 4.39 -1.87 -1.47
CA THR A 39 3.89 -2.07 -2.83
C THR A 39 2.63 -2.93 -2.79
N THR A 40 1.66 -2.65 -3.65
CA THR A 40 0.46 -3.48 -3.77
C THR A 40 0.81 -4.83 -4.39
N PRO A 41 0.06 -5.90 -4.04
CA PRO A 41 0.36 -7.23 -4.59
C PRO A 41 -0.01 -7.34 -6.06
N SER A 42 0.59 -8.32 -6.74
CA SER A 42 0.38 -8.51 -8.18
C SER A 42 -1.00 -9.05 -8.53
N ASP A 43 -1.68 -9.70 -7.57
CA ASP A 43 -3.00 -10.31 -7.77
C ASP A 43 -4.14 -9.50 -7.15
N ALA A 44 -3.88 -8.24 -6.80
CA ALA A 44 -4.85 -7.39 -6.09
C ALA A 44 -5.78 -6.68 -7.06
N GLY A 45 -6.88 -7.33 -7.41
CA GLY A 45 -7.90 -6.70 -8.27
C GLY A 45 -8.54 -5.47 -7.62
N TRP A 46 -8.57 -5.40 -6.28
CA TRP A 46 -9.12 -4.26 -5.56
C TRP A 46 -8.35 -2.96 -5.79
N VAL A 47 -7.12 -3.04 -6.29
CA VAL A 47 -6.29 -1.87 -6.59
C VAL A 47 -6.86 -1.05 -7.76
N TYR A 48 -7.71 -1.63 -8.59
CA TYR A 48 -8.37 -0.90 -9.67
C TYR A 48 -9.20 0.29 -9.18
N ALA A 49 -9.65 0.26 -7.94
CA ALA A 49 -10.38 1.38 -7.34
C ALA A 49 -9.47 2.55 -6.95
N PHE A 50 -8.17 2.37 -7.02
CA PHE A 50 -7.20 3.36 -6.55
C PHE A 50 -6.69 4.22 -7.70
N SER A 51 -6.25 5.42 -7.35
CA SER A 51 -5.45 6.28 -8.21
C SER A 51 -4.27 6.80 -7.40
N THR A 52 -3.38 7.56 -8.02
CA THR A 52 -2.26 8.17 -7.31
C THR A 52 -2.73 9.24 -6.31
N TYR A 53 -4.01 9.63 -6.36
CA TYR A 53 -4.57 10.67 -5.48
C TYR A 53 -5.40 10.11 -4.33
N THR A 54 -5.77 8.83 -4.38
CA THR A 54 -6.77 8.25 -3.47
C THR A 54 -6.38 8.44 -2.00
N PHE A 55 -5.11 8.22 -1.68
CA PHE A 55 -4.64 8.26 -0.29
C PHE A 55 -3.58 9.33 -0.03
N ILE A 56 -3.23 10.14 -1.03
CA ILE A 56 -2.17 11.15 -0.86
C ILE A 56 -2.55 12.13 0.26
N ASP A 57 -1.61 12.39 1.17
CA ASP A 57 -1.79 13.25 2.34
C ASP A 57 -2.89 12.78 3.31
N LYS A 58 -3.32 11.53 3.18
CA LYS A 58 -4.34 10.96 4.07
C LYS A 58 -3.68 10.16 5.18
N ILE A 59 -4.37 10.09 6.33
CA ILE A 59 -3.99 9.20 7.42
C ILE A 59 -4.67 7.88 7.21
N VAL A 60 -3.93 6.79 7.23
CA VAL A 60 -4.44 5.45 6.93
C VAL A 60 -4.00 4.43 7.95
N ASP A 61 -4.75 3.35 8.06
CA ASP A 61 -4.33 2.11 8.72
C ASP A 61 -3.96 1.11 7.64
N ILE A 62 -2.83 0.46 7.79
CA ILE A 62 -2.34 -0.51 6.80
C ILE A 62 -2.00 -1.84 7.45
N SER A 63 -2.11 -2.91 6.66
CA SER A 63 -1.57 -4.22 6.97
C SER A 63 -0.66 -4.63 5.83
N TYR A 64 0.49 -5.19 6.16
CA TYR A 64 1.42 -5.65 5.15
C TYR A 64 2.21 -6.85 5.65
N HIS A 65 2.90 -7.52 4.73
CA HIS A 65 3.81 -8.61 5.06
C HIS A 65 5.11 -8.44 4.28
N ILE A 66 6.16 -9.06 4.78
CA ILE A 66 7.47 -9.06 4.12
C ILE A 66 7.62 -10.38 3.39
N THR A 67 7.95 -10.33 2.11
CA THR A 67 8.19 -11.53 1.30
C THR A 67 9.56 -12.13 1.63
N LYS A 68 9.81 -13.32 1.11
CA LYS A 68 11.11 -13.98 1.27
C LYS A 68 12.25 -13.15 0.69
N SER A 69 11.97 -12.33 -0.33
CA SER A 69 12.98 -11.45 -0.93
C SER A 69 13.15 -10.14 -0.18
N GLY A 70 12.41 -9.93 0.92
CA GLY A 70 12.52 -8.73 1.74
C GLY A 70 11.66 -7.57 1.29
N LYS A 71 10.69 -7.79 0.40
CA LYS A 71 9.79 -6.73 -0.06
C LYS A 71 8.57 -6.63 0.83
N ALA A 72 8.16 -5.40 1.13
CA ALA A 72 6.93 -5.13 1.87
C ALA A 72 5.76 -5.09 0.88
N ILE A 73 4.79 -5.97 1.06
CA ILE A 73 3.62 -6.10 0.21
C ILE A 73 2.37 -5.77 1.01
N LEU A 74 1.56 -4.86 0.50
CA LEU A 74 0.35 -4.38 1.17
C LEU A 74 -0.73 -5.44 1.15
N ASN A 75 -1.31 -5.74 2.32
CA ASN A 75 -2.47 -6.64 2.42
C ASN A 75 -3.77 -5.86 2.43
N SER A 76 -3.79 -4.72 3.12
CA SER A 76 -4.98 -3.86 3.17
C SER A 76 -4.58 -2.45 3.53
N ILE A 77 -5.43 -1.51 3.12
CA ILE A 77 -5.27 -0.09 3.46
C ILE A 77 -6.66 0.50 3.67
N LYS A 78 -6.80 1.30 4.72
CA LYS A 78 -8.06 1.93 5.06
C LYS A 78 -7.79 3.35 5.52
N GLU A 79 -8.53 4.30 4.96
CA GLU A 79 -8.45 5.70 5.40
C GLU A 79 -9.06 5.84 6.78
N VAL A 80 -8.36 6.53 7.67
CA VAL A 80 -8.86 6.86 9.01
C VAL A 80 -9.65 8.14 8.90
N GLU A 81 -10.91 8.11 9.32
CA GLU A 81 -11.73 9.31 9.34
C GLU A 81 -11.26 10.23 10.45
N ASN A 82 -10.97 11.48 10.09
CA ASN A 82 -10.68 12.54 11.04
C ASN A 82 -11.95 13.31 11.33
N GLU A 83 -12.28 13.33 12.56
CA GLU A 83 -13.37 14.20 13.00
C GLU A 83 -12.84 15.54 13.48
#